data_aecf44ab3463e28ed7ada3cb2b046bc4
#
_entry.id   aecf44ab3463e28ed7ada3cb2b046bc4
#
_cell.length_a   1.000
_cell.length_b   1.000
_cell.length_c   1.000
_cell.angle_alpha   90.00
_cell.angle_beta   90.00
_cell.angle_gamma   90.00
#
_symmetry.space_group_name_H-M   'P 1'
#
loop_
_entity.id
_entity.type
_entity.pdbx_description
1 polymer ?
#
loop_
_entity_poly.entity_id
_entity_poly.type
_entity_poly.pdbx_seq_one_letter_code
_entity_poly.pdbx_strand_id
1 'polypeptide(L)'
;MSAYRRILAAVDGSEAGAAGLREALRLAKSEAAELCIVHVVNEAPGYSPLAGPPPPNLPRMMADAGRRVLEKAKDEADKAGVRAKTVLVEETDRGAAGGILSQAGKLDADLLVLGTHGRRGLARALLGSDAEHVVREAPVPVLLVRAGVR
;
A
#
# COMPACT_ATOMS: atom_id res chain seq x y z
N MET A 1 -18.72 0.48 20.08
CA MET A 1 -17.43 -0.24 19.99
C MET A 1 -16.95 -0.24 18.55
N SER A 2 -15.75 0.21 18.30
CA SER A 2 -15.15 0.12 16.97
C SER A 2 -14.65 -1.29 16.71
N ALA A 3 -14.88 -1.81 15.51
CA ALA A 3 -14.36 -3.09 15.09
C ALA A 3 -12.83 -3.03 14.86
N TYR A 4 -12.35 -1.90 14.37
CA TYR A 4 -10.95 -1.68 14.07
C TYR A 4 -10.46 -0.37 14.67
N ARG A 5 -9.26 -0.41 15.23
CA ARG A 5 -8.63 0.74 15.88
C ARG A 5 -7.43 1.27 15.11
N ARG A 6 -6.69 0.39 14.43
CA ARG A 6 -5.48 0.71 13.70
C ARG A 6 -5.50 0.04 12.33
N ILE A 7 -5.73 0.84 11.32
CA ILE A 7 -5.84 0.40 9.93
C ILE A 7 -4.54 0.73 9.21
N LEU A 8 -3.97 -0.24 8.50
CA LEU A 8 -2.86 -0.03 7.60
C LEU A 8 -3.33 -0.18 6.16
N ALA A 9 -3.18 0.87 5.37
CA ALA A 9 -3.48 0.85 3.94
C ALA A 9 -2.19 0.92 3.13
N ALA A 10 -2.00 0.01 2.19
CA ALA A 10 -0.86 0.02 1.29
C ALA A 10 -1.25 0.65 -0.05
N VAL A 11 -0.43 1.57 -0.52
CA VAL A 11 -0.61 2.27 -1.79
C VAL A 11 0.63 2.14 -2.66
N ASP A 12 0.45 2.00 -3.95
CA ASP A 12 1.54 1.84 -4.91
C ASP A 12 1.42 2.76 -6.14
N GLY A 13 0.46 3.69 -6.12
CA GLY A 13 0.15 4.56 -7.24
C GLY A 13 -0.79 3.96 -8.28
N SER A 14 -1.22 2.70 -8.12
CA SER A 14 -2.19 2.04 -8.99
C SER A 14 -3.63 2.48 -8.66
N GLU A 15 -4.54 2.25 -9.62
CA GLU A 15 -5.97 2.52 -9.39
C GLU A 15 -6.57 1.63 -8.31
N ALA A 16 -6.18 0.36 -8.26
CA ALA A 16 -6.65 -0.55 -7.21
C ALA A 16 -6.15 -0.11 -5.83
N GLY A 17 -4.89 0.33 -5.73
CA GLY A 17 -4.35 0.91 -4.51
C GLY A 17 -5.10 2.17 -4.08
N ALA A 18 -5.47 3.03 -5.03
CA ALA A 18 -6.28 4.22 -4.75
C ALA A 18 -7.70 3.85 -4.27
N ALA A 19 -8.29 2.82 -4.87
CA ALA A 19 -9.59 2.30 -4.42
C ALA A 19 -9.50 1.75 -2.99
N GLY A 20 -8.43 1.02 -2.68
CA GLY A 20 -8.12 0.54 -1.33
C GLY A 20 -8.01 1.68 -0.34
N LEU A 21 -7.30 2.74 -0.71
CA LEU A 21 -7.16 3.93 0.15
C LEU A 21 -8.51 4.58 0.43
N ARG A 22 -9.36 4.77 -0.57
CA ARG A 22 -10.70 5.35 -0.37
C ARG A 22 -11.53 4.53 0.63
N GLU A 23 -11.47 3.21 0.53
CA GLU A 23 -12.17 2.33 1.46
C GLU A 23 -11.57 2.40 2.87
N ALA A 24 -10.24 2.44 2.99
CA ALA A 24 -9.55 2.62 4.27
C ALA A 24 -9.93 3.96 4.93
N LEU A 25 -10.02 5.04 4.15
CA LEU A 25 -10.45 6.35 4.65
C LEU A 25 -11.89 6.32 5.16
N ARG A 26 -12.79 5.66 4.41
CA ARG A 26 -14.18 5.49 4.81
C ARG A 26 -14.30 4.73 6.13
N LEU A 27 -13.56 3.63 6.26
CA LEU A 27 -13.54 2.82 7.47
C LEU A 27 -12.90 3.58 8.64
N ALA A 28 -11.75 4.21 8.44
CA ALA A 28 -11.08 4.98 9.49
C ALA A 28 -11.99 6.07 10.05
N LYS A 29 -12.76 6.73 9.18
CA LYS A 29 -13.72 7.75 9.60
C LYS A 29 -14.90 7.17 10.38
N SER A 30 -15.47 6.05 9.90
CA SER A 30 -16.64 5.43 10.56
C SER A 30 -16.29 4.78 11.89
N GLU A 31 -15.09 4.20 11.99
CA GLU A 31 -14.62 3.52 13.19
C GLU A 31 -13.89 4.44 14.17
N ALA A 32 -13.61 5.68 13.78
CA ALA A 32 -12.70 6.60 14.47
C ALA A 32 -11.32 5.96 14.69
N ALA A 33 -10.84 5.20 13.69
CA ALA A 33 -9.59 4.46 13.75
C ALA A 33 -8.39 5.34 13.35
N GLU A 34 -7.23 5.00 13.89
CA GLU A 34 -5.96 5.53 13.38
C GLU A 34 -5.67 4.91 12.02
N LEU A 35 -5.27 5.72 11.05
CA LEU A 35 -4.89 5.26 9.72
C LEU A 35 -3.41 5.48 9.48
N CYS A 36 -2.72 4.44 9.06
CA CYS A 36 -1.38 4.53 8.51
C CYS A 36 -1.42 4.15 7.03
N ILE A 37 -0.78 4.95 6.20
CA ILE A 37 -0.66 4.70 4.77
C ILE A 37 0.81 4.36 4.48
N VAL A 38 1.05 3.19 3.93
CA VAL A 38 2.40 2.71 3.61
C VAL A 38 2.60 2.60 2.10
N HIS A 39 3.76 3.02 1.66
CA HIS A 39 4.28 2.69 0.33
C HIS A 39 5.61 1.97 0.50
N VAL A 40 5.74 0.81 -0.12
CA VAL A 40 6.99 0.06 -0.15
C VAL A 40 7.66 0.33 -1.49
N VAL A 41 8.88 0.87 -1.43
CA VAL A 41 9.71 1.07 -2.62
C VAL A 41 10.14 -0.32 -3.09
N ASN A 42 9.69 -0.69 -4.27
CA ASN A 42 10.00 -1.97 -4.88
C ASN A 42 10.84 -1.74 -6.14
N GLU A 43 11.36 -2.80 -6.72
CA GLU A 43 12.15 -2.72 -7.94
C GLU A 43 11.47 -1.88 -9.02
N ALA A 44 12.26 -1.12 -9.77
CA ALA A 44 11.74 -0.23 -10.80
C ALA A 44 10.90 -1.00 -11.82
N PRO A 45 9.63 -0.62 -12.01
CA PRO A 45 8.82 -1.22 -13.06
C PRO A 45 9.50 -1.01 -14.43
N GLY A 46 9.72 -2.10 -15.14
CA GLY A 46 10.32 -2.04 -16.47
C GLY A 46 11.85 -2.03 -16.51
N TYR A 47 12.53 -2.10 -15.38
CA TYR A 47 13.97 -2.34 -15.37
C TYR A 47 14.24 -3.79 -15.81
N SER A 48 15.02 -3.94 -16.87
CA SER A 48 15.47 -5.25 -17.33
C SER A 48 16.99 -5.35 -17.14
N PRO A 49 17.48 -6.41 -16.51
CA PRO A 49 18.93 -6.66 -16.42
C PRO A 49 19.62 -6.71 -17.78
N LEU A 50 18.85 -7.01 -18.85
CA LEU A 50 19.37 -7.03 -20.23
C LEU A 50 19.64 -5.63 -20.79
N ALA A 51 19.07 -4.60 -20.17
CA ALA A 51 19.27 -3.20 -20.60
C ALA A 51 20.57 -2.58 -20.07
N GLY A 52 21.34 -3.32 -19.29
CA GLY A 52 22.58 -2.84 -18.70
C GLY A 52 22.45 -2.52 -17.19
N PRO A 53 23.50 -2.01 -16.56
CA PRO A 53 23.46 -1.69 -15.15
C PRO A 53 22.47 -0.56 -14.88
N PRO A 54 21.77 -0.57 -13.70
CA PRO A 54 20.85 0.50 -13.36
C PRO A 54 21.59 1.84 -13.19
N PRO A 55 20.90 2.97 -13.46
CA PRO A 55 21.48 4.28 -13.16
C PRO A 55 21.88 4.37 -11.68
N PRO A 56 23.02 5.02 -11.36
CA PRO A 56 23.49 5.11 -9.96
C PRO A 56 22.49 5.80 -9.02
N ASN A 57 21.65 6.68 -9.55
CA ASN A 57 20.64 7.42 -8.80
C ASN A 57 19.26 6.75 -8.78
N LEU A 58 19.13 5.54 -9.32
CA LEU A 58 17.85 4.82 -9.39
C LEU A 58 17.17 4.67 -8.02
N PRO A 59 17.86 4.23 -6.94
CA PRO A 59 17.22 4.11 -5.63
C PRO A 59 16.61 5.42 -5.14
N ARG A 60 17.30 6.54 -5.36
CA ARG A 60 16.79 7.87 -5.00
C ARG A 60 15.56 8.25 -5.82
N MET A 61 15.58 8.00 -7.12
CA MET A 61 14.44 8.26 -8.00
C MET A 61 13.22 7.46 -7.57
N MET A 62 13.41 6.21 -7.19
CA MET A 62 12.33 5.34 -6.71
C MET A 62 11.76 5.81 -5.38
N ALA A 63 12.62 6.20 -4.44
CA ALA A 63 12.20 6.76 -3.17
C ALA A 63 11.43 8.07 -3.36
N ASP A 64 11.88 8.94 -4.25
CA ASP A 64 11.20 10.20 -4.56
C ASP A 64 9.82 9.94 -5.21
N ALA A 65 9.73 8.96 -6.09
CA ALA A 65 8.45 8.54 -6.66
C ALA A 65 7.49 8.01 -5.59
N GLY A 66 8.00 7.22 -4.65
CA GLY A 66 7.24 6.71 -3.52
C GLY A 66 6.74 7.82 -2.59
N ARG A 67 7.56 8.83 -2.35
CA ARG A 67 7.15 10.02 -1.58
C ARG A 67 5.99 10.76 -2.25
N ARG A 68 6.02 10.89 -3.58
CA ARG A 68 4.90 11.52 -4.32
C ARG A 68 3.62 10.71 -4.22
N VAL A 69 3.71 9.38 -4.23
CA VAL A 69 2.54 8.51 -4.01
C VAL A 69 1.96 8.77 -2.61
N LEU A 70 2.81 8.83 -1.59
CA LEU A 70 2.38 9.09 -0.21
C LEU A 70 1.83 10.52 -0.01
N GLU A 71 2.42 11.52 -0.63
CA GLU A 71 1.93 12.90 -0.58
C GLU A 71 0.51 13.00 -1.13
N LYS A 72 0.27 12.38 -2.28
CA LYS A 72 -1.07 12.33 -2.88
C LYS A 72 -2.07 11.61 -1.96
N ALA A 73 -1.67 10.49 -1.40
CA ALA A 73 -2.50 9.73 -0.47
C ALA A 73 -2.81 10.54 0.81
N LYS A 74 -1.83 11.26 1.32
CA LYS A 74 -2.00 12.14 2.49
C LYS A 74 -2.97 13.29 2.18
N ASP A 75 -2.86 13.89 1.00
CA ASP A 75 -3.81 14.94 0.56
C ASP A 75 -5.25 14.41 0.49
N GLU A 76 -5.44 13.19 0.01
CA GLU A 76 -6.76 12.55 -0.01
C GLU A 76 -7.30 12.34 1.40
N ALA A 77 -6.43 11.90 2.33
CA ALA A 77 -6.81 11.73 3.73
C ALA A 77 -7.23 13.08 4.36
N ASP A 78 -6.46 14.13 4.13
CA ASP A 78 -6.75 15.46 4.66
C ASP A 78 -8.07 16.01 4.11
N LYS A 79 -8.34 15.83 2.81
CA LYS A 79 -9.60 16.21 2.18
C LYS A 79 -10.80 15.42 2.74
N ALA A 80 -10.57 14.17 3.12
CA ALA A 80 -11.60 13.33 3.75
C ALA A 80 -11.82 13.64 5.24
N GLY A 81 -10.97 14.49 5.82
CA GLY A 81 -11.00 14.79 7.25
C GLY A 81 -10.48 13.65 8.12
N VAL A 82 -9.64 12.80 7.57
CA VAL A 82 -9.04 11.66 8.28
C VAL A 82 -7.59 11.97 8.61
N ARG A 83 -7.23 11.86 9.89
CA ARG A 83 -5.84 11.99 10.31
C ARG A 83 -5.10 10.70 9.97
N ALA A 84 -4.12 10.79 9.07
CA ALA A 84 -3.33 9.65 8.64
C ALA A 84 -1.84 9.91 8.82
N LYS A 85 -1.10 8.87 9.20
CA LYS A 85 0.37 8.84 9.14
C LYS A 85 0.78 8.20 7.82
N THR A 86 1.91 8.61 7.27
CA THR A 86 2.49 8.00 6.08
C THR A 86 3.85 7.42 6.39
N VAL A 87 4.15 6.27 5.82
CA VAL A 87 5.44 5.58 5.99
C VAL A 87 5.95 5.12 4.64
N LEU A 88 7.18 5.52 4.32
CA LEU A 88 7.92 5.01 3.17
C LEU A 88 8.84 3.89 3.65
N VAL A 89 8.71 2.70 3.07
CA VAL A 89 9.59 1.56 3.33
C VAL A 89 10.52 1.39 2.14
N GLU A 90 11.82 1.62 2.34
CA GLU A 90 12.78 1.66 1.24
C GLU A 90 13.43 0.30 0.95
N GLU A 91 13.65 -0.51 1.95
CA GLU A 91 14.31 -1.80 1.79
C GLU A 91 13.52 -2.92 2.45
N THR A 92 13.39 -4.03 1.74
CA THR A 92 12.79 -5.23 2.29
C THR A 92 13.43 -6.46 1.66
N ASP A 93 13.80 -7.42 2.47
CA ASP A 93 14.33 -8.70 2.00
C ASP A 93 13.26 -9.56 1.35
N ARG A 94 11.99 -9.24 1.54
CA ARG A 94 10.84 -10.05 1.13
C ARG A 94 9.88 -9.29 0.23
N GLY A 95 10.38 -8.27 -0.48
CA GLY A 95 9.57 -7.48 -1.41
C GLY A 95 8.50 -6.62 -0.75
N ALA A 96 7.54 -6.14 -1.55
CA ALA A 96 6.50 -5.23 -1.07
C ALA A 96 5.62 -5.88 0.01
N ALA A 97 5.25 -7.13 -0.17
CA ALA A 97 4.44 -7.86 0.81
C ALA A 97 5.15 -7.96 2.17
N GLY A 98 6.45 -8.28 2.16
CA GLY A 98 7.25 -8.32 3.39
C GLY A 98 7.31 -6.98 4.10
N GLY A 99 7.45 -5.89 3.35
CA GLY A 99 7.43 -4.53 3.89
C GLY A 99 6.09 -4.17 4.53
N ILE A 100 4.99 -4.52 3.88
CA ILE A 100 3.64 -4.30 4.40
C ILE A 100 3.43 -5.08 5.71
N LEU A 101 3.77 -6.36 5.71
CA LEU A 101 3.60 -7.24 6.89
C LEU A 101 4.46 -6.77 8.07
N SER A 102 5.71 -6.39 7.80
CA SER A 102 6.61 -5.85 8.82
C SER A 102 6.03 -4.56 9.44
N GLN A 103 5.53 -3.66 8.60
CA GLN A 103 4.95 -2.41 9.06
C GLN A 103 3.65 -2.65 9.86
N ALA A 104 2.85 -3.60 9.44
CA ALA A 104 1.65 -4.01 10.18
C ALA A 104 1.98 -4.46 11.60
N GLY A 105 3.04 -5.25 11.76
CA GLY A 105 3.52 -5.67 13.08
C GLY A 105 4.01 -4.52 13.94
N LYS A 106 4.79 -3.60 13.36
CA LYS A 106 5.31 -2.43 14.10
C LYS A 106 4.21 -1.49 14.61
N LEU A 107 3.10 -1.43 13.91
CA LEU A 107 1.97 -0.57 14.25
C LEU A 107 0.89 -1.28 15.06
N ASP A 108 1.04 -2.56 15.32
CA ASP A 108 -0.05 -3.39 15.87
C ASP A 108 -1.35 -3.17 15.09
N ALA A 109 -1.26 -3.15 13.77
CA ALA A 109 -2.44 -2.99 12.93
C ALA A 109 -3.43 -4.13 13.14
N ASP A 110 -4.71 -3.81 13.19
CA ASP A 110 -5.78 -4.79 13.37
C ASP A 110 -6.62 -5.00 12.10
N LEU A 111 -6.32 -4.22 11.04
CA LEU A 111 -6.84 -4.43 9.70
C LEU A 111 -5.83 -3.96 8.66
N LEU A 112 -5.62 -4.78 7.63
CA LEU A 112 -4.87 -4.40 6.44
C LEU A 112 -5.84 -4.13 5.29
N VAL A 113 -5.59 -3.07 4.51
CA VAL A 113 -6.39 -2.73 3.34
C VAL A 113 -5.46 -2.62 2.13
N LEU A 114 -5.77 -3.37 1.08
CA LEU A 114 -4.95 -3.48 -0.12
C LEU A 114 -5.81 -3.41 -1.37
N GLY A 115 -5.24 -2.90 -2.46
CA GLY A 115 -5.78 -3.15 -3.79
C GLY A 115 -5.53 -4.59 -4.23
N THR A 116 -6.44 -5.15 -5.01
CA THR A 116 -6.31 -6.53 -5.53
C THR A 116 -5.20 -6.67 -6.56
N HIS A 117 -4.82 -5.57 -7.26
CA HIS A 117 -3.76 -5.52 -8.26
C HIS A 117 -2.88 -4.32 -7.98
N GLY A 118 -1.56 -4.50 -8.12
CA GLY A 118 -0.61 -3.41 -8.09
C GLY A 118 -0.43 -2.76 -9.47
N ARG A 119 0.68 -2.04 -9.64
CA ARG A 119 1.04 -1.37 -10.90
C ARG A 119 1.11 -2.30 -12.12
N ARG A 120 1.33 -3.59 -11.92
CA ARG A 120 1.37 -4.61 -12.97
C ARG A 120 0.00 -5.18 -13.26
N GLY A 121 -1.07 -4.38 -13.11
CA GLY A 121 -2.45 -4.81 -13.25
C GLY A 121 -2.61 -5.84 -14.37
N LEU A 122 -2.82 -7.10 -13.97
CA LEU A 122 -3.18 -8.17 -14.90
C LEU A 122 -4.67 -8.01 -15.19
N ALA A 123 -4.99 -7.94 -16.46
CA ALA A 123 -6.37 -7.97 -16.91
C ALA A 123 -7.01 -9.26 -16.38
N ARG A 124 -8.14 -9.11 -15.70
CA ARG A 124 -8.99 -10.18 -15.14
C ARG A 124 -8.56 -10.70 -13.77
N ALA A 125 -9.50 -10.79 -12.90
CA ALA A 125 -9.80 -11.63 -11.72
C ALA A 125 -8.65 -12.34 -10.98
N LEU A 126 -7.40 -12.15 -11.33
CA LEU A 126 -6.26 -12.70 -10.60
C LEU A 126 -5.79 -11.72 -9.54
N LEU A 127 -5.65 -12.21 -8.35
CA LEU A 127 -5.08 -11.46 -7.26
C LEU A 127 -3.60 -11.16 -7.55
N GLY A 128 -3.15 -9.94 -7.32
CA GLY A 128 -1.74 -9.59 -7.46
C GLY A 128 -0.87 -10.41 -6.50
N SER A 129 0.38 -10.66 -6.90
CA SER A 129 1.32 -11.48 -6.12
C SER A 129 1.55 -10.96 -4.71
N ASP A 130 1.68 -9.64 -4.54
CA ASP A 130 1.87 -9.02 -3.23
C ASP A 130 0.62 -9.16 -2.36
N ALA A 131 -0.57 -8.93 -2.93
CA ALA A 131 -1.84 -9.10 -2.22
C ALA A 131 -2.05 -10.56 -1.80
N GLU A 132 -1.74 -11.52 -2.67
CA GLU A 132 -1.80 -12.95 -2.35
C GLU A 132 -0.86 -13.31 -1.20
N HIS A 133 0.38 -12.81 -1.24
CA HIS A 133 1.37 -13.06 -0.20
C HIS A 133 0.92 -12.47 1.15
N VAL A 134 0.43 -11.23 1.15
CA VAL A 134 -0.10 -10.59 2.37
C VAL A 134 -1.27 -11.40 2.94
N VAL A 135 -2.23 -11.79 2.12
CA VAL A 135 -3.39 -12.58 2.58
C VAL A 135 -2.94 -13.91 3.22
N ARG A 136 -1.93 -14.55 2.64
CA ARG A 136 -1.43 -15.84 3.13
C ARG A 136 -0.75 -15.72 4.50
N GLU A 137 -0.03 -14.62 4.74
CA GLU A 137 0.81 -14.47 5.94
C GLU A 137 0.28 -13.47 6.97
N ALA A 138 -0.75 -12.70 6.65
CA ALA A 138 -1.25 -11.68 7.56
C ALA A 138 -1.80 -12.29 8.85
N PRO A 139 -1.36 -11.78 10.03
CA PRO A 139 -1.90 -12.24 11.31
C PRO A 139 -3.23 -11.58 11.68
N VAL A 140 -3.73 -10.68 10.85
CA VAL A 140 -4.96 -9.89 11.05
C VAL A 140 -5.82 -9.93 9.79
N PRO A 141 -7.10 -9.55 9.86
CA PRO A 141 -7.96 -9.48 8.68
C PRO A 141 -7.37 -8.60 7.57
N VAL A 142 -7.59 -9.02 6.34
CA VAL A 142 -7.17 -8.29 5.13
C VAL A 142 -8.40 -7.97 4.29
N LEU A 143 -8.60 -6.69 4.02
CA LEU A 143 -9.62 -6.22 3.11
C LEU A 143 -8.98 -5.95 1.74
N LEU A 144 -9.44 -6.67 0.74
CA LEU A 144 -9.01 -6.50 -0.64
C LEU A 144 -10.03 -5.68 -1.41
N VAL A 145 -9.57 -4.62 -2.06
CA VAL A 145 -10.44 -3.71 -2.81
C VAL A 145 -10.08 -3.75 -4.29
N ARG A 146 -11.09 -3.94 -5.12
CA ARG A 146 -10.92 -3.96 -6.58
C ARG A 146 -11.02 -2.53 -7.13
N ALA A 147 -10.26 -2.25 -8.18
CA ALA A 147 -10.44 -1.01 -8.94
C ALA A 147 -11.86 -0.95 -9.51
N GLY A 148 -12.43 0.26 -9.58
CA GLY A 148 -13.78 0.46 -10.11
C GLY A 148 -14.92 0.13 -9.16
N VAL A 149 -14.65 -0.26 -7.93
CA VAL A 149 -15.68 -0.41 -6.89
C VAL A 149 -16.13 0.99 -6.43
N ARG A 150 -17.42 1.19 -6.39
CA ARG A 150 -18.07 2.46 -5.98
C ARG A 150 -18.54 2.40 -4.53
#